data_67879676907dc93c6c4e953e2bf0b2b2
#
_entry.id   67879676907dc93c6c4e953e2bf0b2b2
#
_cell.length_a   1.000
_cell.length_b   1.000
_cell.length_c   1.000
_cell.angle_alpha   90.00
_cell.angle_beta   90.00
_cell.angle_gamma   90.00
#
_symmetry.space_group_name_H-M   'P 1'
#
loop_
_entity.id
_entity.type
_entity.pdbx_description
1 polymer ?
#
loop_
_entity_poly.entity_id
_entity_poly.type
_entity_poly.pdbx_seq_one_letter_code
_entity_poly.pdbx_strand_id
1 'polypeptide(L)'
;MCEHPRGVNRSTIIVLLVLGATFAGFVLASNAQRLRGDDADVTPSVAAAPQSATLDWKESYGVPGEEVVFTVDSLEVTESGWRAHVGIENRTEVGWELAPGATADGSFGLQLFETGDKDELDQRNQRGTLPAVRTATDYEPELPRILEPKASWDGTISAHGPLVAGSWARIAFGTLIAVGKPPEGLEEMFVWITDNAYRLRA
;
A
#
# COMPACT_ATOMS: atom_id res chain seq x y z
N MET A 1 16.30 34.36 -41.99
CA MET A 1 15.39 33.32 -41.46
C MET A 1 16.13 32.70 -40.30
N CYS A 2 15.92 33.23 -39.09
CA CYS A 2 16.67 32.81 -37.88
C CYS A 2 15.74 31.96 -37.01
N GLU A 3 16.05 30.68 -36.87
CA GLU A 3 15.37 29.80 -35.93
C GLU A 3 15.93 30.00 -34.52
N HIS A 4 15.04 30.27 -33.58
CA HIS A 4 15.37 30.36 -32.15
C HIS A 4 15.37 28.95 -31.53
N PRO A 5 16.38 28.58 -30.76
CA PRO A 5 16.35 27.34 -29.98
C PRO A 5 15.42 27.50 -28.79
N ARG A 6 14.48 26.55 -28.64
CA ARG A 6 13.57 26.42 -27.49
C ARG A 6 14.39 26.12 -26.23
N GLY A 7 14.27 26.99 -25.25
CA GLY A 7 14.89 26.83 -23.94
C GLY A 7 14.30 25.63 -23.17
N VAL A 8 15.20 24.80 -22.67
CA VAL A 8 14.89 23.70 -21.76
C VAL A 8 14.41 24.29 -20.43
N ASN A 9 13.24 23.90 -20.01
CA ASN A 9 12.57 24.41 -18.81
C ASN A 9 13.32 23.94 -17.55
N ARG A 10 13.99 24.87 -16.86
CA ARG A 10 14.80 24.64 -15.66
C ARG A 10 14.02 24.22 -14.41
N SER A 11 12.70 24.17 -14.49
CA SER A 11 11.83 23.84 -13.36
C SER A 11 11.82 22.35 -13.01
N THR A 12 12.18 21.46 -13.94
CA THR A 12 12.11 20.00 -13.73
C THR A 12 13.28 19.46 -12.91
N ILE A 13 14.41 20.18 -12.87
CA ILE A 13 15.62 19.72 -12.16
C ILE A 13 15.56 19.98 -10.64
N ILE A 14 14.74 20.92 -10.19
CA ILE A 14 14.66 21.30 -8.76
C ILE A 14 13.82 20.31 -7.96
N VAL A 15 12.85 19.65 -8.58
CA VAL A 15 11.95 18.68 -7.89
C VAL A 15 12.68 17.40 -7.51
N LEU A 16 13.62 16.92 -8.34
CA LEU A 16 14.38 15.69 -8.07
C LEU A 16 15.41 15.81 -6.92
N LEU A 17 15.92 17.01 -6.65
CA LEU A 17 16.88 17.25 -5.56
C LEU A 17 16.22 17.42 -4.19
N VAL A 18 14.97 17.85 -4.15
CA VAL A 18 14.20 18.00 -2.89
C VAL A 18 13.72 16.64 -2.37
N LEU A 19 13.37 15.70 -3.24
CA LEU A 19 12.94 14.35 -2.86
C LEU A 19 14.07 13.52 -2.22
N GLY A 20 15.33 13.69 -2.67
CA GLY A 20 16.47 12.96 -2.10
C GLY A 20 16.88 13.42 -0.70
N ALA A 21 16.65 14.68 -0.34
CA ALA A 21 17.05 15.25 0.96
C ALA A 21 16.01 15.00 2.07
N THR A 22 14.73 14.84 1.72
CA THR A 22 13.65 14.56 2.69
C THR A 22 13.66 13.12 3.18
N PHE A 23 14.14 12.16 2.38
CA PHE A 23 14.14 10.74 2.76
C PHE A 23 15.17 10.43 3.87
N ALA A 24 16.35 11.07 3.87
CA ALA A 24 17.35 10.87 4.92
C ALA A 24 16.96 11.51 6.28
N GLY A 25 16.16 12.59 6.24
CA GLY A 25 15.68 13.28 7.45
C GLY A 25 14.58 12.50 8.19
N PHE A 26 13.74 11.76 7.47
CA PHE A 26 12.58 11.07 8.06
C PHE A 26 12.99 9.86 8.90
N VAL A 27 14.00 9.10 8.47
CA VAL A 27 14.48 7.92 9.22
C VAL A 27 15.13 8.30 10.56
N LEU A 28 15.77 9.48 10.66
CA LEU A 28 16.36 9.95 11.93
C LEU A 28 15.35 10.57 12.88
N ALA A 29 14.28 11.18 12.37
CA ALA A 29 13.22 11.76 13.19
C ALA A 29 12.34 10.70 13.87
N SER A 30 12.07 9.59 13.20
CA SER A 30 11.22 8.51 13.74
C SER A 30 11.82 7.79 14.95
N ASN A 31 13.16 7.76 15.08
CA ASN A 31 13.83 7.17 16.24
C ASN A 31 13.96 8.13 17.44
N ALA A 32 13.93 9.44 17.21
CA ALA A 32 14.05 10.43 18.29
C ALA A 32 12.74 10.64 19.05
N GLN A 33 11.58 10.38 18.45
CA GLN A 33 10.27 10.49 19.11
C GLN A 33 9.97 9.35 20.08
N ARG A 34 10.64 8.21 19.96
CA ARG A 34 10.46 7.08 20.90
C ARG A 34 11.01 7.33 22.30
N LEU A 35 11.80 8.40 22.51
CA LEU A 35 12.45 8.70 23.79
C LEU A 35 11.82 9.86 24.57
N ARG A 36 10.81 10.55 24.01
CA ARG A 36 10.02 11.52 24.75
C ARG A 36 8.73 10.84 25.19
N GLY A 37 8.72 10.40 26.43
CA GLY A 37 7.50 10.02 27.12
C GLY A 37 6.62 11.27 27.28
N ASP A 38 5.74 11.51 26.31
CA ASP A 38 4.51 12.23 26.57
C ASP A 38 3.55 11.19 27.14
N ASP A 39 3.25 11.33 28.43
CA ASP A 39 2.07 10.71 29.08
C ASP A 39 0.80 11.33 28.46
N ALA A 40 0.62 11.17 27.14
CA ALA A 40 -0.67 11.32 26.52
C ALA A 40 -1.53 10.18 27.08
N ASP A 41 -2.64 10.56 27.68
CA ASP A 41 -3.69 9.67 28.20
C ASP A 41 -4.08 8.68 27.09
N VAL A 42 -3.36 7.55 27.01
CA VAL A 42 -3.56 6.53 25.98
C VAL A 42 -4.83 5.82 26.40
N THR A 43 -5.96 6.29 25.90
CA THR A 43 -7.19 5.52 25.98
C THR A 43 -6.90 4.12 25.41
N PRO A 44 -7.01 3.06 26.23
CA PRO A 44 -6.65 1.72 25.74
C PRO A 44 -7.51 1.38 24.52
N SER A 45 -6.86 1.17 23.39
CA SER A 45 -7.58 0.74 22.18
C SER A 45 -8.13 -0.66 22.40
N VAL A 46 -9.44 -0.82 22.25
CA VAL A 46 -10.11 -2.12 22.36
C VAL A 46 -9.73 -2.97 21.14
N ALA A 47 -9.31 -4.21 21.37
CA ALA A 47 -9.06 -5.15 20.28
C ALA A 47 -10.36 -5.45 19.53
N ALA A 48 -10.26 -5.61 18.22
CA ALA A 48 -11.38 -6.05 17.40
C ALA A 48 -11.78 -7.49 17.78
N ALA A 49 -13.08 -7.75 17.86
CA ALA A 49 -13.59 -9.09 18.10
C ALA A 49 -13.28 -10.01 16.90
N PRO A 50 -13.16 -11.33 17.12
CA PRO A 50 -13.09 -12.30 16.04
C PRO A 50 -14.29 -12.15 15.10
N GLN A 51 -14.01 -12.01 13.80
CA GLN A 51 -15.01 -11.77 12.77
C GLN A 51 -14.53 -12.18 11.40
N SER A 52 -15.46 -12.54 10.52
CA SER A 52 -15.18 -12.83 9.11
C SER A 52 -16.12 -12.03 8.22
N ALA A 53 -15.62 -11.62 7.07
CA ALA A 53 -16.38 -10.92 6.06
C ALA A 53 -16.00 -11.42 4.67
N THR A 54 -17.00 -11.63 3.81
CA THR A 54 -16.84 -11.71 2.37
C THR A 54 -16.89 -10.28 1.86
N LEU A 55 -15.91 -9.88 1.07
CA LEU A 55 -15.71 -8.49 0.65
C LEU A 55 -15.99 -8.32 -0.84
N ASP A 56 -15.56 -9.27 -1.67
CA ASP A 56 -15.74 -9.29 -3.14
C ASP A 56 -15.28 -7.98 -3.82
N TRP A 57 -14.23 -7.37 -3.30
CA TRP A 57 -13.70 -6.13 -3.84
C TRP A 57 -12.85 -6.41 -5.08
N LYS A 58 -13.03 -5.56 -6.09
CA LYS A 58 -12.22 -5.60 -7.30
C LYS A 58 -11.93 -4.18 -7.75
N GLU A 59 -10.66 -3.86 -7.83
CA GLU A 59 -10.14 -2.54 -8.18
C GLU A 59 -9.02 -2.70 -9.22
N SER A 60 -8.71 -1.63 -9.96
CA SER A 60 -7.64 -1.69 -10.95
C SER A 60 -6.88 -0.37 -11.03
N TYR A 61 -5.61 -0.46 -11.43
CA TYR A 61 -4.73 0.66 -11.68
C TYR A 61 -4.11 0.56 -13.06
N GLY A 62 -4.22 1.62 -13.86
CA GLY A 62 -3.82 1.69 -15.25
C GLY A 62 -5.00 1.96 -16.19
N VAL A 63 -4.80 1.77 -17.49
CA VAL A 63 -5.84 1.92 -18.51
C VAL A 63 -6.46 0.56 -18.85
N PRO A 64 -7.74 0.50 -19.25
CA PRO A 64 -8.39 -0.76 -19.59
C PRO A 64 -7.60 -1.59 -20.61
N GLY A 65 -7.28 -2.83 -20.24
CA GLY A 65 -6.47 -3.76 -21.05
C GLY A 65 -4.97 -3.73 -20.80
N GLU A 66 -4.46 -2.66 -20.17
CA GLU A 66 -3.07 -2.51 -19.71
C GLU A 66 -3.05 -2.04 -18.25
N GLU A 67 -3.67 -2.80 -17.38
CA GLU A 67 -3.90 -2.49 -15.96
C GLU A 67 -3.39 -3.61 -15.06
N VAL A 68 -3.14 -3.29 -13.80
CA VAL A 68 -3.01 -4.27 -12.73
C VAL A 68 -4.32 -4.30 -11.97
N VAL A 69 -4.89 -5.48 -11.79
CA VAL A 69 -6.16 -5.70 -11.09
C VAL A 69 -5.89 -6.29 -9.72
N PHE A 70 -6.55 -5.75 -8.71
CA PHE A 70 -6.46 -6.17 -7.31
C PHE A 70 -7.82 -6.70 -6.85
N THR A 71 -7.83 -7.85 -6.21
CA THR A 71 -9.03 -8.43 -5.60
C THR A 71 -8.83 -8.66 -4.11
N VAL A 72 -9.91 -8.51 -3.35
CA VAL A 72 -9.98 -8.88 -1.94
C VAL A 72 -11.28 -9.64 -1.74
N ASP A 73 -11.20 -10.96 -1.59
CA ASP A 73 -12.39 -11.80 -1.49
C ASP A 73 -12.92 -11.86 -0.07
N SER A 74 -12.01 -11.92 0.92
CA SER A 74 -12.41 -12.04 2.31
C SER A 74 -11.38 -11.45 3.27
N LEU A 75 -11.87 -11.10 4.47
CA LEU A 75 -11.05 -10.75 5.62
C LEU A 75 -11.56 -11.54 6.83
N GLU A 76 -10.65 -12.19 7.54
CA GLU A 76 -10.90 -12.83 8.81
C GLU A 76 -9.99 -12.23 9.88
N VAL A 77 -10.58 -11.86 11.01
CA VAL A 77 -9.89 -11.37 12.20
C VAL A 77 -10.08 -12.40 13.29
N THR A 78 -8.99 -12.77 13.95
CA THR A 78 -8.98 -13.70 15.09
C THR A 78 -8.45 -12.98 16.33
N GLU A 79 -8.47 -13.64 17.49
CA GLU A 79 -7.86 -13.10 18.71
C GLU A 79 -6.34 -12.91 18.57
N SER A 80 -5.68 -13.70 17.73
CA SER A 80 -4.24 -13.75 17.59
C SER A 80 -3.70 -13.00 16.36
N GLY A 81 -4.57 -12.59 15.42
CA GLY A 81 -4.12 -11.97 14.19
C GLY A 81 -5.23 -11.79 13.15
N TRP A 82 -4.82 -11.73 11.91
CA TRP A 82 -5.72 -11.55 10.77
C TRP A 82 -5.22 -12.33 9.55
N ARG A 83 -6.12 -12.62 8.64
CA ARG A 83 -5.83 -13.13 7.31
C ARG A 83 -6.81 -12.57 6.29
N ALA A 84 -6.33 -12.37 5.05
CA ALA A 84 -7.15 -11.93 3.94
C ALA A 84 -6.85 -12.79 2.72
N HIS A 85 -7.91 -13.16 1.97
CA HIS A 85 -7.75 -13.78 0.66
C HIS A 85 -7.74 -12.68 -0.39
N VAL A 86 -6.64 -12.61 -1.16
CA VAL A 86 -6.38 -11.51 -2.07
C VAL A 86 -5.79 -12.02 -3.38
N GLY A 87 -5.98 -11.25 -4.47
CA GLY A 87 -5.42 -11.58 -5.77
C GLY A 87 -4.83 -10.36 -6.45
N ILE A 88 -3.85 -10.61 -7.33
CA ILE A 88 -3.27 -9.64 -8.25
C ILE A 88 -3.23 -10.26 -9.64
N GLU A 89 -3.79 -9.57 -10.62
CA GLU A 89 -3.73 -9.94 -12.03
C GLU A 89 -2.97 -8.85 -12.81
N ASN A 90 -1.85 -9.23 -13.41
CA ASN A 90 -1.08 -8.35 -14.28
C ASN A 90 -1.61 -8.44 -15.71
N ARG A 91 -2.35 -7.45 -16.17
CA ARG A 91 -2.86 -7.36 -17.55
C ARG A 91 -1.94 -6.55 -18.46
N THR A 92 -0.75 -6.18 -17.98
CA THR A 92 0.23 -5.43 -18.76
C THR A 92 1.19 -6.33 -19.52
N GLU A 93 1.99 -5.73 -20.40
CA GLU A 93 3.06 -6.42 -21.15
C GLU A 93 4.40 -6.39 -20.40
N VAL A 94 4.47 -5.81 -19.21
CA VAL A 94 5.67 -5.77 -18.36
C VAL A 94 5.47 -6.62 -17.12
N GLY A 95 6.56 -7.22 -16.62
CA GLY A 95 6.55 -7.88 -15.32
C GLY A 95 6.57 -6.85 -14.19
N TRP A 96 6.05 -7.24 -13.02
CA TRP A 96 6.09 -6.44 -11.80
C TRP A 96 6.85 -7.20 -10.72
N GLU A 97 7.97 -6.64 -10.27
CA GLU A 97 8.65 -7.18 -9.09
C GLU A 97 7.79 -6.88 -7.86
N LEU A 98 7.38 -7.94 -7.17
CA LEU A 98 6.64 -7.88 -5.93
C LEU A 98 7.69 -7.96 -4.82
N ALA A 99 8.16 -6.82 -4.37
CA ALA A 99 9.28 -6.81 -3.45
C ALA A 99 8.84 -6.91 -1.99
N PRO A 100 8.81 -8.09 -1.38
CA PRO A 100 8.95 -8.20 0.06
C PRO A 100 10.42 -7.92 0.38
N GLY A 101 10.73 -6.74 0.87
CA GLY A 101 12.04 -6.44 1.42
C GLY A 101 12.92 -5.44 0.69
N ALA A 102 12.54 -4.89 -0.46
CA ALA A 102 13.28 -3.78 -1.07
C ALA A 102 13.09 -2.46 -0.30
N THR A 103 11.96 -2.29 0.37
CA THR A 103 11.72 -1.22 1.33
C THR A 103 10.91 -1.76 2.51
N ALA A 104 11.28 -1.41 3.73
CA ALA A 104 10.57 -1.84 4.96
C ALA A 104 9.10 -1.38 5.02
N ASP A 105 8.67 -0.48 4.14
CA ASP A 105 7.35 0.14 4.12
C ASP A 105 6.47 -0.33 2.95
N GLY A 106 7.01 -1.17 2.05
CA GLY A 106 6.32 -1.60 0.83
C GLY A 106 5.76 -3.02 0.92
N SER A 107 5.08 -3.35 2.00
CA SER A 107 4.62 -4.70 2.24
C SER A 107 3.14 -4.84 2.01
N PHE A 108 2.74 -6.01 1.54
CA PHE A 108 1.34 -6.43 1.59
C PHE A 108 0.85 -6.45 3.03
N GLY A 109 -0.37 -6.00 3.28
CA GLY A 109 -0.88 -5.99 4.63
C GLY A 109 -2.18 -5.20 4.80
N LEU A 110 -2.42 -4.76 6.02
CA LEU A 110 -3.55 -3.93 6.39
C LEU A 110 -3.11 -2.54 6.82
N GLN A 111 -3.86 -1.53 6.43
CA GLN A 111 -3.81 -0.20 7.02
C GLN A 111 -5.12 0.08 7.75
N LEU A 112 -5.03 0.72 8.93
CA LEU A 112 -6.19 1.05 9.76
C LEU A 112 -6.45 2.55 9.73
N PHE A 113 -7.61 2.93 9.25
CA PHE A 113 -8.08 4.32 9.12
C PHE A 113 -9.15 4.62 10.17
N GLU A 114 -9.39 5.90 10.44
CA GLU A 114 -10.44 6.36 11.36
C GLU A 114 -11.82 6.31 10.69
N THR A 115 -11.88 6.52 9.38
CA THR A 115 -13.11 6.43 8.59
C THR A 115 -12.95 5.48 7.40
N GLY A 116 -14.09 5.07 6.82
CA GLY A 116 -14.11 4.31 5.57
C GLY A 116 -14.15 5.20 4.33
N ASP A 117 -14.05 6.50 4.48
CA ASP A 117 -14.16 7.45 3.39
C ASP A 117 -12.91 7.40 2.48
N LYS A 118 -13.14 7.34 1.18
CA LYS A 118 -12.06 7.42 0.18
C LYS A 118 -11.35 8.78 0.21
N ASP A 119 -12.09 9.85 0.48
CA ASP A 119 -11.51 11.20 0.54
C ASP A 119 -10.47 11.31 1.68
N GLU A 120 -10.65 10.57 2.79
CA GLU A 120 -9.63 10.51 3.84
C GLU A 120 -8.35 9.82 3.33
N LEU A 121 -8.49 8.70 2.60
CA LEU A 121 -7.35 8.00 1.99
C LEU A 121 -6.57 8.94 1.09
N ASP A 122 -7.27 9.62 0.15
CA ASP A 122 -6.66 10.52 -0.82
C ASP A 122 -5.94 11.70 -0.13
N GLN A 123 -6.57 12.30 0.88
CA GLN A 123 -5.97 13.40 1.65
C GLN A 123 -4.73 12.96 2.44
N ARG A 124 -4.77 11.79 3.08
CA ARG A 124 -3.64 11.25 3.83
C ARG A 124 -2.49 10.89 2.90
N ASN A 125 -2.79 10.30 1.73
CA ASN A 125 -1.80 9.99 0.71
C ASN A 125 -1.10 11.27 0.21
N GLN A 126 -1.85 12.31 -0.15
CA GLN A 126 -1.31 13.60 -0.60
C GLN A 126 -0.42 14.28 0.46
N ARG A 127 -0.72 14.09 1.75
CA ARG A 127 0.03 14.66 2.87
C ARG A 127 1.19 13.80 3.33
N GLY A 128 1.34 12.57 2.82
CA GLY A 128 2.32 11.60 3.31
C GLY A 128 2.06 11.15 4.75
N THR A 129 0.80 11.10 5.17
CA THR A 129 0.37 10.75 6.54
C THR A 129 -0.45 9.46 6.58
N LEU A 130 -0.21 8.56 5.63
CA LEU A 130 -0.85 7.25 5.61
C LEU A 130 -0.53 6.48 6.91
N PRO A 131 -1.48 5.71 7.46
CA PRO A 131 -1.20 4.82 8.57
C PRO A 131 -0.11 3.81 8.20
N ALA A 132 0.67 3.38 9.19
CA ALA A 132 1.65 2.32 8.96
C ALA A 132 0.96 1.02 8.51
N VAL A 133 1.57 0.33 7.56
CA VAL A 133 1.10 -0.99 7.11
C VAL A 133 1.36 -2.01 8.22
N ARG A 134 0.34 -2.76 8.58
CA ARG A 134 0.46 -3.98 9.36
C ARG A 134 0.82 -5.11 8.40
N THR A 135 2.11 -5.27 8.20
CA THR A 135 2.69 -6.15 7.19
C THR A 135 2.28 -7.60 7.39
N ALA A 136 1.89 -8.27 6.30
CA ALA A 136 1.71 -9.71 6.28
C ALA A 136 3.07 -10.40 6.48
N THR A 137 3.08 -11.43 7.31
CA THR A 137 4.27 -12.25 7.58
C THR A 137 4.25 -13.57 6.83
N ASP A 138 3.06 -14.01 6.43
CA ASP A 138 2.85 -15.29 5.78
C ASP A 138 2.05 -15.13 4.49
N TYR A 139 2.41 -15.90 3.47
CA TYR A 139 1.80 -15.89 2.14
C TYR A 139 1.56 -17.34 1.71
N GLU A 140 0.33 -17.69 1.34
CA GLU A 140 -0.03 -19.03 0.89
C GLU A 140 -0.96 -18.96 -0.35
N PRO A 141 -0.48 -19.37 -1.55
CA PRO A 141 0.89 -19.81 -1.85
C PRO A 141 1.93 -18.70 -1.72
N GLU A 142 3.20 -19.06 -1.68
CA GLU A 142 4.31 -18.09 -1.64
C GLU A 142 4.16 -17.03 -2.74
N LEU A 143 4.39 -15.77 -2.36
CA LEU A 143 4.30 -14.65 -3.30
C LEU A 143 5.45 -14.75 -4.33
N PRO A 144 5.17 -14.72 -5.64
CA PRO A 144 6.23 -14.75 -6.64
C PRO A 144 7.08 -13.48 -6.55
N ARG A 145 8.38 -13.61 -6.76
CA ARG A 145 9.26 -12.44 -6.81
C ARG A 145 8.89 -11.48 -7.94
N ILE A 146 8.49 -12.02 -9.09
CA ILE A 146 8.03 -11.25 -10.25
C ILE A 146 6.69 -11.79 -10.66
N LEU A 147 5.71 -10.93 -10.77
CA LEU A 147 4.44 -11.21 -11.42
C LEU A 147 4.63 -10.97 -12.92
N GLU A 148 4.83 -12.04 -13.68
CA GLU A 148 5.11 -11.98 -15.11
C GLU A 148 3.99 -11.27 -15.90
N PRO A 149 4.25 -10.78 -17.12
CA PRO A 149 3.21 -10.27 -18.01
C PRO A 149 2.05 -11.25 -18.17
N LYS A 150 0.83 -10.75 -18.07
CA LYS A 150 -0.42 -11.55 -18.18
C LYS A 150 -0.58 -12.65 -17.14
N ALA A 151 0.26 -12.69 -16.11
CA ALA A 151 0.14 -13.66 -15.02
C ALA A 151 -0.75 -13.12 -13.89
N SER A 152 -1.17 -14.01 -13.02
CA SER A 152 -1.88 -13.71 -11.78
C SER A 152 -1.31 -14.47 -10.60
N TRP A 153 -1.46 -13.91 -9.42
CA TRP A 153 -1.27 -14.57 -8.14
C TRP A 153 -2.53 -14.39 -7.31
N ASP A 154 -2.96 -15.44 -6.69
CA ASP A 154 -4.13 -15.50 -5.82
C ASP A 154 -3.76 -16.31 -4.57
N GLY A 155 -4.08 -15.80 -3.38
CA GLY A 155 -3.67 -16.45 -2.16
C GLY A 155 -4.11 -15.75 -0.89
N THR A 156 -3.70 -16.33 0.21
CA THR A 156 -3.96 -15.79 1.56
C THR A 156 -2.72 -15.08 2.08
N ILE A 157 -2.90 -13.87 2.54
CA ILE A 157 -1.91 -13.13 3.30
C ILE A 157 -2.34 -13.08 4.77
N SER A 158 -1.41 -13.21 5.71
CA SER A 158 -1.73 -13.19 7.13
C SER A 158 -0.61 -12.62 8.00
N ALA A 159 -0.97 -12.16 9.20
CA ALA A 159 -0.02 -11.78 10.24
C ALA A 159 -0.62 -11.92 11.63
N HIS A 160 0.27 -12.03 12.63
CA HIS A 160 -0.09 -11.98 14.04
C HIS A 160 -0.29 -10.55 14.54
N GLY A 161 -1.05 -10.44 15.62
CA GLY A 161 -1.29 -9.20 16.35
C GLY A 161 -2.73 -8.70 16.25
N PRO A 162 -3.26 -8.12 17.33
CA PRO A 162 -4.66 -7.67 17.38
C PRO A 162 -4.87 -6.46 16.47
N LEU A 163 -6.04 -6.39 15.88
CA LEU A 163 -6.53 -5.21 15.21
C LEU A 163 -7.35 -4.34 16.18
N VAL A 164 -7.53 -3.07 15.86
CA VAL A 164 -8.24 -2.10 16.71
C VAL A 164 -9.71 -2.04 16.32
N ALA A 165 -10.60 -2.25 17.27
CA ALA A 165 -12.04 -2.13 17.06
C ALA A 165 -12.43 -0.69 16.68
N GLY A 166 -13.44 -0.58 15.80
CA GLY A 166 -13.92 0.71 15.30
C GLY A 166 -13.10 1.28 14.14
N SER A 167 -11.88 0.80 13.92
CA SER A 167 -11.07 1.19 12.76
C SER A 167 -11.63 0.63 11.46
N TRP A 168 -11.26 1.27 10.37
CA TRP A 168 -11.56 0.82 9.01
C TRP A 168 -10.31 0.23 8.38
N ALA A 169 -10.38 -1.06 8.07
CA ALA A 169 -9.28 -1.80 7.45
C ALA A 169 -9.33 -1.66 5.92
N ARG A 170 -8.20 -1.29 5.33
CA ARG A 170 -7.94 -1.33 3.88
C ARG A 170 -6.80 -2.29 3.62
N ILE A 171 -6.83 -2.99 2.51
CA ILE A 171 -5.73 -3.85 2.09
C ILE A 171 -4.70 -3.00 1.34
N ALA A 172 -3.45 -3.13 1.74
CA ALA A 172 -2.31 -2.59 1.01
C ALA A 172 -1.65 -3.72 0.23
N PHE A 173 -1.55 -3.54 -1.06
CA PHE A 173 -0.75 -4.37 -1.95
C PHE A 173 0.60 -3.70 -2.10
N GLY A 174 1.63 -4.36 -1.61
CA GLY A 174 2.98 -3.88 -1.43
C GLY A 174 3.59 -3.17 -2.62
N THR A 175 4.85 -2.83 -2.55
CA THR A 175 5.50 -2.13 -3.65
C THR A 175 5.57 -3.03 -4.88
N LEU A 176 4.96 -2.59 -5.96
CA LEU A 176 5.11 -3.15 -7.29
C LEU A 176 6.12 -2.30 -8.05
N ILE A 177 7.16 -2.93 -8.60
CA ILE A 177 8.21 -2.24 -9.35
C ILE A 177 8.23 -2.82 -10.77
N ALA A 178 8.10 -1.97 -11.78
CA ALA A 178 8.07 -2.39 -13.17
C ALA A 178 9.42 -2.97 -13.60
N VAL A 179 9.39 -4.15 -14.21
CA VAL A 179 10.55 -4.75 -14.87
C VAL A 179 10.62 -4.24 -16.31
N GLY A 180 11.17 -3.04 -16.46
CA GLY A 180 11.20 -2.32 -17.72
C GLY A 180 10.33 -1.07 -17.71
N LYS A 181 10.01 -0.55 -18.89
CA LYS A 181 9.18 0.65 -19.00
C LYS A 181 7.70 0.28 -18.88
N PRO A 182 6.97 0.79 -17.87
CA PRO A 182 5.55 0.52 -17.73
C PRO A 182 4.73 1.17 -18.86
N PRO A 183 3.49 0.69 -19.09
CA PRO A 183 2.53 1.32 -19.98
C PRO A 183 2.18 2.74 -19.53
N GLU A 184 1.60 3.53 -20.43
CA GLU A 184 1.08 4.85 -20.12
C GLU A 184 -0.01 4.77 -19.03
N GLY A 185 0.06 5.65 -18.04
CA GLY A 185 -0.88 5.69 -16.91
C GLY A 185 -0.48 4.82 -15.72
N LEU A 186 0.63 4.08 -15.80
CA LEU A 186 1.22 3.36 -14.68
C LEU A 186 2.58 3.97 -14.31
N GLU A 187 2.84 4.08 -13.01
CA GLU A 187 4.14 4.52 -12.48
C GLU A 187 5.13 3.36 -12.48
N GLU A 188 6.44 3.68 -12.52
CA GLU A 188 7.51 2.66 -12.43
C GLU A 188 7.51 1.92 -11.11
N MET A 189 7.00 2.56 -10.06
CA MET A 189 6.88 2.01 -8.71
C MET A 189 5.63 2.57 -8.04
N PHE A 190 4.80 1.69 -7.50
CA PHE A 190 3.62 2.10 -6.76
C PHE A 190 3.22 1.11 -5.67
N VAL A 191 2.40 1.57 -4.74
CA VAL A 191 1.67 0.76 -3.76
C VAL A 191 0.18 0.99 -4.00
N TRP A 192 -0.59 -0.08 -4.08
CA TRP A 192 -2.05 0.03 -4.15
C TRP A 192 -2.67 -0.15 -2.76
N ILE A 193 -3.52 0.78 -2.37
CA ILE A 193 -4.32 0.69 -1.14
C ILE A 193 -5.77 0.70 -1.60
N THR A 194 -6.58 -0.26 -1.14
CA THR A 194 -7.97 -0.39 -1.59
C THR A 194 -8.79 0.86 -1.31
N ASP A 195 -9.58 1.29 -2.31
CA ASP A 195 -10.57 2.35 -2.16
C ASP A 195 -11.69 1.93 -1.19
N ASN A 196 -12.00 0.64 -1.19
CA ASN A 196 -12.94 0.03 -0.26
C ASN A 196 -12.33 -0.18 1.13
N ALA A 197 -13.15 -0.12 2.17
CA ALA A 197 -12.74 -0.30 3.54
C ALA A 197 -13.76 -1.14 4.34
N TYR A 198 -13.28 -1.97 5.26
CA TYR A 198 -14.11 -2.79 6.14
C TYR A 198 -14.01 -2.31 7.59
N ARG A 199 -15.16 -2.02 8.23
CA ARG A 199 -15.19 -1.58 9.62
C ARG A 199 -15.03 -2.76 10.59
N LEU A 200 -14.02 -2.71 11.43
CA LEU A 200 -13.75 -3.69 12.46
C LEU A 200 -14.70 -3.50 13.65
N ARG A 201 -15.35 -4.57 14.07
CA ARG A 201 -16.30 -4.58 15.21
C ARG A 201 -15.58 -4.86 16.52
N ALA A 202 -16.17 -4.33 17.62
CA ALA A 202 -15.79 -4.65 18.99
C ALA A 202 -16.36 -5.98 19.42
#